data_1b6076562b6e85f8659cb3ce719cffa8
#
_entry.id   1b6076562b6e85f8659cb3ce719cffa8
#
_cell.length_a   1.000
_cell.length_b   1.000
_cell.length_c   1.000
_cell.angle_alpha   90.00
_cell.angle_beta   90.00
_cell.angle_gamma   90.00
#
_symmetry.space_group_name_H-M   'P 1'
#
loop_
_entity.id
_entity.type
_entity.pdbx_description
1 polymer ?
#
loop_
_entity_poly.entity_id
_entity_poly.type
_entity_poly.pdbx_seq_one_letter_code
_entity_poly.pdbx_strand_id
1 'polypeptide(L)'
;MSDETNDEMNEGTEMTERRRSNRKPLIIAAASVAVVIVGAAFFWYFRGTSGEGEALPAPRTVSFGDNSSQQSSSTAGDQTITILPDQVEKIGLKIEAVGETLSNEAMSVAATGVVQANAYKETPVISLVGGIIRSVSGELGESVGRGSPVAVIFSDELAASQSRYLALLTDAQTARQNYERTAKLVKLSPVSNTDVDQMLARLKTVQAELVENQKRHERTVNLVKIGAASREELEMATTKLRTSEADNEEAKRRYARVVEVADINPVSRGEFEQAAVRRQTAESELTVARQRLILLGISPSRVNNLRSPSKITSEISLTAPVIGTITKRDVNQGMVVEPNKELMRVTDLSSVWVIAQVYEKDIGLLRTGSGASVTTDAYPGRLFRGQVTYIDPNINPETRTAQVRVELDNPDRAIKLGMYVNVAFGSMGTAERTMPVIPAGAVQDLGGRKVVFIATDKPNVFTVKTVRLGAENNGRFTVLEGLNVGDRVVTEGSFLLRAELLKQDPN
;
A
#
# COMPACT_ATOMS: atom_id res chain seq x y z
N MET A 1 13.18 63.05 -16.13
CA MET A 1 13.91 63.07 -14.86
C MET A 1 14.21 61.62 -14.56
N SER A 2 15.31 61.29 -15.04
CA SER A 2 16.59 60.96 -14.35
C SER A 2 16.55 59.49 -13.95
N ASP A 3 17.24 58.70 -14.56
CA ASP A 3 18.67 58.40 -14.82
C ASP A 3 18.98 57.06 -14.15
N GLU A 4 19.48 56.26 -14.99
CA GLU A 4 20.90 55.81 -15.14
C GLU A 4 21.15 54.48 -14.41
N THR A 5 21.48 53.55 -15.24
CA THR A 5 22.79 52.95 -15.57
C THR A 5 23.31 51.92 -14.59
N ASN A 6 23.64 50.78 -15.01
CA ASN A 6 24.95 50.19 -15.40
C ASN A 6 24.75 48.67 -15.46
N ASP A 7 24.94 48.01 -16.54
CA ASP A 7 26.16 47.70 -17.31
C ASP A 7 27.20 46.90 -16.53
N GLU A 8 27.61 45.91 -17.24
CA GLU A 8 28.87 45.18 -17.25
C GLU A 8 29.00 43.78 -16.69
N MET A 9 29.35 43.02 -17.65
CA MET A 9 30.43 42.00 -17.73
C MET A 9 30.10 40.62 -17.18
N ASN A 10 30.25 39.65 -17.91
CA ASN A 10 31.10 39.14 -19.01
C ASN A 10 31.61 37.75 -18.68
N GLU A 11 31.86 37.03 -19.72
CA GLU A 11 32.71 35.83 -19.82
C GLU A 11 32.15 34.55 -19.19
N GLY A 12 31.67 33.63 -19.96
CA GLY A 12 32.49 32.88 -20.91
C GLY A 12 33.04 31.64 -20.24
N THR A 13 32.32 30.52 -20.30
CA THR A 13 33.01 29.24 -20.12
C THR A 13 32.45 28.21 -21.10
N GLU A 14 33.36 27.75 -21.92
CA GLU A 14 33.25 26.81 -22.99
C GLU A 14 32.54 25.52 -22.64
N MET A 15 31.70 25.06 -23.60
CA MET A 15 31.24 23.69 -23.71
C MET A 15 32.39 22.71 -23.91
N THR A 16 32.56 21.83 -22.97
CA THR A 16 33.20 20.54 -23.24
C THR A 16 32.14 19.43 -23.25
N GLU A 17 31.72 19.08 -24.47
CA GLU A 17 31.02 17.82 -24.74
C GLU A 17 31.89 16.62 -24.33
N ARG A 18 31.53 15.97 -23.21
CA ARG A 18 32.02 14.63 -22.92
C ARG A 18 30.99 13.60 -23.42
N ARG A 19 31.32 12.98 -24.54
CA ARG A 19 30.80 11.68 -24.99
C ARG A 19 30.70 10.73 -23.80
N ARG A 20 29.50 10.49 -23.28
CA ARG A 20 29.21 9.37 -22.38
C ARG A 20 28.91 8.11 -23.18
N SER A 21 29.95 7.27 -23.21
CA SER A 21 29.93 5.90 -23.71
C SER A 21 28.83 5.04 -23.04
N ASN A 22 28.05 4.37 -23.87
CA ASN A 22 26.99 3.42 -23.54
C ASN A 22 27.55 2.11 -22.93
N ARG A 23 27.93 2.10 -21.64
CA ARG A 23 28.41 0.88 -20.94
C ARG A 23 27.53 0.42 -19.77
N LYS A 24 26.31 0.92 -19.63
CA LYS A 24 25.44 0.59 -18.47
C LYS A 24 24.71 -0.75 -18.50
N PRO A 25 24.40 -1.44 -19.61
CA PRO A 25 23.71 -2.73 -19.54
C PRO A 25 24.60 -3.92 -19.09
N LEU A 26 25.94 -3.83 -19.22
CA LEU A 26 26.82 -4.97 -18.92
C LEU A 26 27.13 -5.12 -17.42
N ILE A 27 27.07 -4.02 -16.65
CA ILE A 27 27.37 -4.01 -15.21
C ILE A 27 26.18 -4.55 -14.39
N ILE A 28 24.94 -4.32 -14.85
CA ILE A 28 23.75 -4.85 -14.17
C ILE A 28 23.62 -6.36 -14.34
N ALA A 29 24.02 -6.92 -15.49
CA ALA A 29 24.03 -8.35 -15.71
C ALA A 29 25.10 -9.07 -14.87
N ALA A 30 26.28 -8.46 -14.65
CA ALA A 30 27.32 -9.03 -13.82
C ALA A 30 26.97 -9.03 -12.32
N ALA A 31 26.26 -8.01 -11.82
CA ALA A 31 25.80 -7.92 -10.44
C ALA A 31 24.71 -8.97 -10.11
N SER A 32 23.81 -9.26 -11.04
CA SER A 32 22.76 -10.25 -10.85
C SER A 32 23.30 -11.68 -10.78
N VAL A 33 24.33 -12.00 -11.54
CA VAL A 33 24.97 -13.32 -11.51
C VAL A 33 25.77 -13.53 -10.21
N ALA A 34 26.42 -12.49 -9.70
CA ALA A 34 27.15 -12.55 -8.43
C ALA A 34 26.24 -12.81 -7.22
N VAL A 35 25.05 -12.22 -7.18
CA VAL A 35 24.06 -12.44 -6.10
C VAL A 35 23.51 -13.87 -6.11
N VAL A 36 23.29 -14.46 -7.28
CA VAL A 36 22.83 -15.85 -7.40
C VAL A 36 23.91 -16.84 -6.95
N ILE A 37 25.18 -16.59 -7.27
CA ILE A 37 26.30 -17.46 -6.86
C ILE A 37 26.52 -17.39 -5.34
N VAL A 38 26.44 -16.23 -4.73
CA VAL A 38 26.56 -16.06 -3.27
C VAL A 38 25.37 -16.70 -2.55
N GLY A 39 24.14 -16.57 -3.07
CA GLY A 39 22.96 -17.24 -2.52
C GLY A 39 23.04 -18.77 -2.60
N ALA A 40 23.54 -19.32 -3.70
CA ALA A 40 23.72 -20.76 -3.86
C ALA A 40 24.85 -21.32 -2.94
N ALA A 41 25.95 -20.58 -2.76
CA ALA A 41 27.03 -20.95 -1.86
C ALA A 41 26.57 -20.90 -0.39
N PHE A 42 25.76 -19.91 0.01
CA PHE A 42 25.18 -19.80 1.34
C PHE A 42 24.19 -20.92 1.64
N PHE A 43 23.34 -21.28 0.65
CA PHE A 43 22.42 -22.41 0.77
C PHE A 43 23.13 -23.76 0.87
N TRP A 44 24.23 -23.95 0.15
CA TRP A 44 25.02 -25.17 0.18
C TRP A 44 25.85 -25.30 1.48
N TYR A 45 26.35 -24.17 2.00
CA TYR A 45 27.06 -24.12 3.29
C TYR A 45 26.17 -24.51 4.49
N PHE A 46 24.89 -24.04 4.48
CA PHE A 46 23.93 -24.41 5.54
C PHE A 46 23.34 -25.82 5.42
N ARG A 47 23.38 -26.42 4.25
CA ARG A 47 22.88 -27.79 4.04
C ARG A 47 23.93 -28.89 4.30
N GLY A 48 25.17 -28.51 4.51
CA GLY A 48 26.31 -29.43 4.70
C GLY A 48 26.67 -29.82 6.15
N THR A 49 25.90 -29.32 7.15
CA THR A 49 26.16 -29.63 8.57
C THR A 49 25.03 -30.43 9.23
N SER A 50 24.60 -31.50 8.58
CA SER A 50 23.87 -32.57 9.27
C SER A 50 24.85 -33.71 9.49
N GLY A 51 25.73 -33.50 10.45
CA GLY A 51 26.62 -34.54 10.96
C GLY A 51 25.84 -35.50 11.86
N GLU A 52 25.95 -36.77 11.57
CA GLU A 52 25.50 -37.86 12.40
C GLU A 52 26.04 -37.70 13.83
N GLY A 53 25.14 -37.40 14.77
CA GLY A 53 25.43 -37.44 16.20
C GLY A 53 25.32 -38.86 16.70
N GLU A 54 26.50 -39.41 17.00
CA GLU A 54 26.74 -40.66 17.71
C GLU A 54 25.94 -40.72 19.03
N ALA A 55 25.14 -41.76 19.20
CA ALA A 55 24.34 -42.01 20.39
C ALA A 55 25.23 -42.22 21.61
N LEU A 56 25.20 -41.30 22.56
CA LEU A 56 25.75 -41.51 23.88
C LEU A 56 24.88 -42.50 24.67
N PRO A 57 25.49 -43.46 25.42
CA PRO A 57 24.74 -44.47 26.16
C PRO A 57 23.98 -43.85 27.34
N ALA A 58 22.76 -44.27 27.54
CA ALA A 58 21.89 -43.89 28.63
C ALA A 58 22.55 -44.15 30.00
N PRO A 59 22.41 -43.23 30.97
CA PRO A 59 22.85 -43.49 32.34
C PRO A 59 21.93 -44.53 32.97
N ARG A 60 22.57 -45.56 33.53
CA ARG A 60 21.94 -46.62 34.31
C ARG A 60 21.21 -46.00 35.51
N THR A 61 19.92 -46.20 35.58
CA THR A 61 19.13 -45.95 36.78
C THR A 61 19.52 -46.93 37.86
N VAL A 62 20.15 -46.39 38.89
CA VAL A 62 20.31 -47.10 40.16
C VAL A 62 19.01 -46.98 40.91
N SER A 63 18.28 -48.07 41.06
CA SER A 63 17.13 -48.14 41.92
C SER A 63 17.61 -48.19 43.38
N PHE A 64 17.42 -47.08 44.08
CA PHE A 64 17.35 -47.11 45.55
C PHE A 64 15.87 -47.32 45.93
N GLY A 65 15.61 -48.48 46.45
CA GLY A 65 14.41 -48.69 47.21
C GLY A 65 14.54 -47.93 48.50
N ASP A 66 13.59 -47.05 48.74
CA ASP A 66 13.37 -46.61 50.11
C ASP A 66 11.90 -46.38 50.39
N ASN A 67 11.43 -47.08 51.34
CA ASN A 67 10.22 -46.90 52.05
C ASN A 67 10.19 -45.49 52.69
N SER A 68 9.39 -44.59 52.17
CA SER A 68 8.95 -43.48 52.98
C SER A 68 7.49 -43.19 52.71
N SER A 69 6.70 -43.59 53.67
CA SER A 69 5.42 -43.03 54.09
C SER A 69 4.73 -42.05 53.13
N GLN A 70 3.68 -42.52 52.50
CA GLN A 70 2.61 -41.70 51.96
C GLN A 70 2.14 -40.73 53.04
N GLN A 71 2.61 -39.52 52.97
CA GLN A 71 1.93 -38.38 53.50
C GLN A 71 0.92 -37.93 52.44
N SER A 72 -0.25 -38.55 52.48
CA SER A 72 -1.45 -38.09 51.81
C SER A 72 -1.69 -36.61 52.26
N SER A 73 -1.30 -35.66 51.40
CA SER A 73 -1.89 -34.35 51.40
C SER A 73 -3.38 -34.57 51.09
N SER A 74 -4.20 -34.52 52.16
CA SER A 74 -5.65 -34.49 52.03
C SER A 74 -6.00 -33.26 51.16
N THR A 75 -6.22 -33.50 49.87
CA THR A 75 -7.04 -32.63 49.04
C THR A 75 -8.40 -32.56 49.74
N ALA A 76 -8.69 -31.42 50.39
CA ALA A 76 -10.04 -31.17 50.90
C ALA A 76 -10.99 -31.36 49.72
N GLY A 77 -11.81 -32.40 49.75
CA GLY A 77 -12.70 -32.76 48.67
C GLY A 77 -13.60 -31.56 48.37
N ASP A 78 -13.69 -31.19 47.09
CA ASP A 78 -14.60 -30.16 46.61
C ASP A 78 -16.03 -30.56 47.05
N GLN A 79 -16.56 -29.85 48.03
CA GLN A 79 -17.95 -30.08 48.48
C GLN A 79 -18.89 -29.59 47.39
N THR A 80 -19.85 -30.42 46.97
CA THR A 80 -20.86 -30.05 46.00
C THR A 80 -22.20 -29.82 46.67
N ILE A 81 -22.85 -28.72 46.29
CA ILE A 81 -24.20 -28.39 46.75
C ILE A 81 -25.17 -28.55 45.63
N THR A 82 -26.26 -29.24 45.88
CA THR A 82 -27.37 -29.34 44.95
C THR A 82 -28.56 -28.56 45.50
N ILE A 83 -29.13 -27.65 44.75
CA ILE A 83 -30.26 -26.81 45.10
C ILE A 83 -31.50 -27.25 44.33
N LEU A 84 -32.65 -27.24 44.97
CA LEU A 84 -33.93 -27.55 44.29
C LEU A 84 -34.26 -26.44 43.26
N PRO A 85 -34.80 -26.80 42.10
CA PRO A 85 -35.08 -25.81 41.04
C PRO A 85 -35.95 -24.64 41.47
N ASP A 86 -36.95 -24.87 42.31
CA ASP A 86 -37.87 -23.87 42.82
C ASP A 86 -37.19 -22.82 43.73
N GLN A 87 -36.01 -23.15 44.28
CA GLN A 87 -35.23 -22.23 45.13
C GLN A 87 -34.31 -21.38 44.28
N VAL A 88 -33.74 -21.90 43.20
CA VAL A 88 -32.84 -21.15 42.31
C VAL A 88 -33.53 -19.96 41.68
N GLU A 89 -34.79 -20.10 41.26
CA GLU A 89 -35.60 -19.06 40.65
C GLU A 89 -35.96 -17.95 41.66
N LYS A 90 -36.17 -18.30 42.90
CA LYS A 90 -36.44 -17.34 44.02
C LYS A 90 -35.23 -16.61 44.48
N ILE A 91 -34.02 -17.16 44.34
CA ILE A 91 -32.75 -16.61 44.84
C ILE A 91 -32.17 -15.59 43.85
N GLY A 92 -32.52 -15.63 42.57
CA GLY A 92 -31.98 -14.70 41.55
C GLY A 92 -30.47 -14.87 41.36
N LEU A 93 -29.99 -16.11 41.24
CA LEU A 93 -28.57 -16.40 41.09
C LEU A 93 -28.01 -15.77 39.81
N LYS A 94 -26.95 -14.98 39.91
CA LYS A 94 -26.19 -14.48 38.77
C LYS A 94 -24.84 -15.18 38.71
N ILE A 95 -24.52 -15.70 37.53
CA ILE A 95 -23.29 -16.42 37.29
C ILE A 95 -22.47 -15.62 36.28
N GLU A 96 -21.22 -15.33 36.61
CA GLU A 96 -20.27 -14.67 35.71
C GLU A 96 -19.07 -15.59 35.47
N ALA A 97 -18.46 -15.48 34.30
CA ALA A 97 -17.19 -16.12 34.05
C ALA A 97 -16.08 -15.38 34.79
N VAL A 98 -15.14 -16.13 35.35
CA VAL A 98 -13.93 -15.59 35.97
C VAL A 98 -13.13 -14.84 34.91
N GLY A 99 -12.96 -13.54 35.12
CA GLY A 99 -12.16 -12.68 34.26
C GLY A 99 -10.68 -12.86 34.48
N GLU A 100 -9.87 -12.16 33.74
CA GLU A 100 -8.42 -12.10 33.93
C GLU A 100 -7.94 -10.67 34.17
N THR A 101 -6.89 -10.53 34.95
CA THR A 101 -6.15 -9.28 35.13
C THR A 101 -4.67 -9.57 35.18
N LEU A 102 -3.83 -8.57 34.94
CA LEU A 102 -2.40 -8.72 35.12
C LEU A 102 -2.04 -8.81 36.58
N SER A 103 -1.05 -9.66 36.92
CA SER A 103 -0.50 -9.68 38.26
C SER A 103 0.19 -8.35 38.58
N ASN A 104 0.05 -7.85 39.82
CA ASN A 104 0.69 -6.61 40.27
C ASN A 104 2.23 -6.65 40.12
N GLU A 105 2.83 -7.82 40.13
CA GLU A 105 4.29 -8.00 39.93
C GLU A 105 4.74 -7.81 38.50
N ALA A 106 3.80 -7.94 37.53
CA ALA A 106 4.08 -7.73 36.11
C ALA A 106 3.78 -6.30 35.62
N MET A 107 3.08 -5.48 36.44
CA MET A 107 2.70 -4.11 36.10
C MET A 107 3.80 -3.14 36.56
N SER A 108 4.64 -2.69 35.62
CA SER A 108 5.64 -1.67 35.91
C SER A 108 5.09 -0.25 35.79
N VAL A 109 4.15 -0.01 34.91
CA VAL A 109 3.58 1.33 34.64
C VAL A 109 2.10 1.22 34.32
N ALA A 110 1.27 2.04 34.96
CA ALA A 110 -0.15 2.17 34.65
C ALA A 110 -0.44 3.58 34.10
N ALA A 111 -1.29 3.67 33.09
CA ALA A 111 -1.71 4.93 32.50
C ALA A 111 -3.15 4.84 32.02
N THR A 112 -3.81 6.00 31.90
CA THR A 112 -5.10 6.10 31.21
C THR A 112 -4.89 6.44 29.75
N GLY A 113 -5.75 5.95 28.89
CA GLY A 113 -5.68 6.22 27.45
C GLY A 113 -7.05 6.36 26.82
N VAL A 114 -7.04 6.81 25.58
CA VAL A 114 -8.23 6.93 24.73
C VAL A 114 -8.03 6.09 23.49
N VAL A 115 -9.06 5.34 23.11
CA VAL A 115 -9.05 4.53 21.90
C VAL A 115 -9.26 5.43 20.69
N GLN A 116 -8.35 5.34 19.74
CA GLN A 116 -8.40 6.04 18.46
C GLN A 116 -8.35 5.04 17.30
N ALA A 117 -8.79 5.49 16.14
CA ALA A 117 -8.63 4.69 14.94
C ALA A 117 -7.14 4.51 14.59
N ASN A 118 -6.80 3.38 14.03
CA ASN A 118 -5.50 3.20 13.43
C ASN A 118 -5.43 4.07 12.15
N ALA A 119 -4.73 5.20 12.22
CA ALA A 119 -4.64 6.16 11.12
C ALA A 119 -4.06 5.56 9.84
N TYR A 120 -3.28 4.46 9.92
CA TYR A 120 -2.79 3.76 8.74
C TYR A 120 -3.87 2.90 8.06
N LYS A 121 -4.98 2.67 8.76
CA LYS A 121 -6.15 1.91 8.27
C LYS A 121 -7.35 2.79 7.99
N GLU A 122 -7.21 4.10 8.08
CA GLU A 122 -8.22 5.08 7.68
C GLU A 122 -8.02 5.46 6.22
N THR A 123 -9.06 5.35 5.43
CA THR A 123 -9.02 5.72 4.02
C THR A 123 -10.16 6.70 3.72
N PRO A 124 -9.83 7.93 3.29
CA PRO A 124 -10.83 8.89 2.89
C PRO A 124 -11.45 8.48 1.55
N VAL A 125 -12.75 8.66 1.42
CA VAL A 125 -13.47 8.61 0.15
C VAL A 125 -13.60 10.04 -0.35
N ILE A 126 -12.84 10.36 -1.39
CA ILE A 126 -12.79 11.70 -1.98
C ILE A 126 -13.53 11.73 -3.30
N SER A 127 -14.14 12.86 -3.63
CA SER A 127 -14.68 13.11 -4.96
C SER A 127 -13.59 13.60 -5.89
N LEU A 128 -13.45 12.97 -7.06
CA LEU A 128 -12.55 13.44 -8.13
C LEU A 128 -13.22 14.47 -9.02
N VAL A 129 -14.54 14.62 -8.93
CA VAL A 129 -15.35 15.55 -9.75
C VAL A 129 -16.18 16.46 -8.86
N GLY A 130 -16.41 17.67 -9.33
CA GLY A 130 -17.41 18.55 -8.74
C GLY A 130 -18.82 18.19 -9.22
N GLY A 131 -19.83 18.47 -8.38
CA GLY A 131 -21.21 18.21 -8.74
C GLY A 131 -22.17 18.17 -7.55
N ILE A 132 -23.34 17.60 -7.77
CA ILE A 132 -24.40 17.49 -6.76
C ILE A 132 -24.54 16.03 -6.35
N ILE A 133 -24.59 15.75 -5.06
CA ILE A 133 -24.87 14.41 -4.53
C ILE A 133 -26.31 14.01 -4.87
N ARG A 134 -26.47 13.00 -5.70
CA ARG A 134 -27.77 12.47 -6.09
C ARG A 134 -28.34 11.50 -5.06
N SER A 135 -27.50 10.63 -4.55
CA SER A 135 -27.86 9.69 -3.50
C SER A 135 -26.64 9.33 -2.66
N VAL A 136 -26.89 8.96 -1.43
CA VAL A 136 -25.90 8.45 -0.49
C VAL A 136 -26.39 7.09 -0.02
N SER A 137 -25.59 6.05 -0.22
CA SER A 137 -25.93 4.66 0.16
C SER A 137 -25.24 4.23 1.44
N GLY A 138 -24.10 4.87 1.78
CA GLY A 138 -23.32 4.55 2.98
C GLY A 138 -23.82 5.30 4.22
N GLU A 139 -24.17 4.57 5.27
CA GLU A 139 -24.56 5.15 6.56
C GLU A 139 -23.40 5.10 7.57
N LEU A 140 -23.43 6.03 8.54
CA LEU A 140 -22.45 6.08 9.62
C LEU A 140 -22.52 4.79 10.45
N GLY A 141 -21.37 4.13 10.63
CA GLY A 141 -21.28 2.84 11.35
C GLY A 141 -21.54 1.61 10.48
N GLU A 142 -21.95 1.78 9.22
CA GLU A 142 -22.16 0.68 8.28
C GLU A 142 -20.84 0.06 7.85
N SER A 143 -20.81 -1.27 7.72
CA SER A 143 -19.68 -2.01 7.18
C SER A 143 -19.79 -2.11 5.67
N VAL A 144 -18.74 -1.66 4.97
CA VAL A 144 -18.69 -1.65 3.51
C VAL A 144 -17.55 -2.51 2.98
N GLY A 145 -17.81 -3.18 1.85
CA GLY A 145 -16.80 -3.92 1.11
C GLY A 145 -16.03 -3.01 0.14
N ARG A 146 -14.84 -3.44 -0.28
CA ARG A 146 -14.10 -2.75 -1.33
C ARG A 146 -14.91 -2.73 -2.63
N GLY A 147 -15.06 -1.55 -3.23
CA GLY A 147 -15.83 -1.37 -4.47
C GLY A 147 -17.34 -1.19 -4.25
N SER A 148 -17.85 -1.31 -3.02
CA SER A 148 -19.26 -1.02 -2.71
C SER A 148 -19.58 0.45 -2.99
N PRO A 149 -20.68 0.77 -3.69
CA PRO A 149 -21.10 2.14 -3.94
C PRO A 149 -21.53 2.80 -2.62
N VAL A 150 -20.98 3.97 -2.33
CA VAL A 150 -21.30 4.74 -1.10
C VAL A 150 -22.02 6.06 -1.39
N ALA A 151 -21.81 6.64 -2.57
CA ALA A 151 -22.55 7.82 -3.03
C ALA A 151 -22.57 7.88 -4.55
N VAL A 152 -23.55 8.60 -5.10
CA VAL A 152 -23.65 8.93 -6.53
C VAL A 152 -23.62 10.43 -6.68
N ILE A 153 -22.72 10.93 -7.53
CA ILE A 153 -22.58 12.36 -7.85
C ILE A 153 -23.08 12.59 -9.27
N PHE A 154 -23.89 13.63 -9.44
CA PHE A 154 -24.24 14.20 -10.73
C PHE A 154 -23.24 15.30 -11.06
N SER A 155 -22.52 15.19 -12.18
CA SER A 155 -21.48 16.12 -12.61
C SER A 155 -21.63 16.50 -14.08
N ASP A 156 -21.84 17.78 -14.33
CA ASP A 156 -21.90 18.32 -15.68
C ASP A 156 -20.51 18.31 -16.35
N GLU A 157 -19.45 18.53 -15.57
CA GLU A 157 -18.07 18.45 -16.07
C GLU A 157 -17.75 17.06 -16.64
N LEU A 158 -18.25 16.02 -15.98
CA LEU A 158 -18.10 14.64 -16.42
C LEU A 158 -18.78 14.42 -17.77
N ALA A 159 -20.02 14.89 -17.93
CA ALA A 159 -20.77 14.78 -19.18
C ALA A 159 -20.10 15.57 -20.32
N ALA A 160 -19.65 16.80 -20.03
CA ALA A 160 -18.93 17.64 -20.99
C ALA A 160 -17.61 17.00 -21.44
N SER A 161 -16.86 16.42 -20.50
CA SER A 161 -15.61 15.72 -20.81
C SER A 161 -15.83 14.47 -21.67
N GLN A 162 -16.91 13.72 -21.44
CA GLN A 162 -17.29 12.56 -22.27
C GLN A 162 -17.72 13.00 -23.68
N SER A 163 -18.48 14.08 -23.78
CA SER A 163 -18.87 14.65 -25.08
C SER A 163 -17.67 15.11 -25.90
N ARG A 164 -16.71 15.78 -25.24
CA ARG A 164 -15.45 16.19 -25.88
C ARG A 164 -14.63 14.99 -26.36
N TYR A 165 -14.52 13.95 -25.54
CA TYR A 165 -13.83 12.71 -25.95
C TYR A 165 -14.46 12.08 -27.18
N LEU A 166 -15.79 12.01 -27.27
CA LEU A 166 -16.48 11.47 -28.45
C LEU A 166 -16.25 12.31 -29.71
N ALA A 167 -16.25 13.65 -29.59
CA ALA A 167 -15.94 14.53 -30.70
C ALA A 167 -14.51 14.29 -31.21
N LEU A 168 -13.54 14.23 -30.30
CA LEU A 168 -12.14 13.96 -30.65
C LEU A 168 -11.92 12.53 -31.19
N LEU A 169 -12.69 11.54 -30.72
CA LEU A 169 -12.68 10.20 -31.26
C LEU A 169 -13.09 10.17 -32.74
N THR A 170 -14.16 10.92 -33.08
CA THR A 170 -14.63 11.05 -34.45
C THR A 170 -13.62 11.80 -35.32
N ASP A 171 -13.01 12.88 -34.80
CA ASP A 171 -11.98 13.63 -35.52
C ASP A 171 -10.72 12.79 -35.78
N ALA A 172 -10.24 12.05 -34.79
CA ALA A 172 -9.13 11.14 -34.95
C ALA A 172 -9.39 10.02 -35.97
N GLN A 173 -10.63 9.48 -36.00
CA GLN A 173 -11.03 8.49 -37.00
C GLN A 173 -11.02 9.09 -38.40
N THR A 174 -11.58 10.30 -38.57
CA THR A 174 -11.59 11.03 -39.83
C THR A 174 -10.18 11.38 -40.31
N ALA A 175 -9.35 11.88 -39.42
CA ALA A 175 -7.95 12.20 -39.73
C ALA A 175 -7.15 10.93 -40.16
N ARG A 176 -7.41 9.81 -39.48
CA ARG A 176 -6.80 8.52 -39.85
C ARG A 176 -7.25 8.04 -41.25
N GLN A 177 -8.55 8.11 -41.53
CA GLN A 177 -9.07 7.74 -42.86
C GLN A 177 -8.49 8.64 -43.97
N ASN A 178 -8.37 9.95 -43.71
CA ASN A 178 -7.74 10.88 -44.66
C ASN A 178 -6.25 10.54 -44.89
N TYR A 179 -5.51 10.26 -43.79
CA TYR A 179 -4.13 9.82 -43.88
C TYR A 179 -3.98 8.53 -44.73
N GLU A 180 -4.82 7.52 -44.48
CA GLU A 180 -4.80 6.27 -45.22
C GLU A 180 -5.13 6.45 -46.71
N ARG A 181 -6.06 7.38 -47.02
CA ARG A 181 -6.40 7.73 -48.41
C ARG A 181 -5.25 8.43 -49.10
N THR A 182 -4.66 9.47 -48.48
CA THR A 182 -3.53 10.21 -49.05
C THR A 182 -2.29 9.33 -49.17
N ALA A 183 -2.05 8.42 -48.19
CA ALA A 183 -0.97 7.44 -48.26
C ALA A 183 -1.08 6.49 -49.46
N LYS A 184 -2.31 6.09 -49.83
CA LYS A 184 -2.54 5.30 -51.04
C LYS A 184 -2.22 6.08 -52.32
N LEU A 185 -2.60 7.39 -52.37
CA LEU A 185 -2.31 8.24 -53.50
C LEU A 185 -0.80 8.46 -53.68
N VAL A 186 -0.06 8.68 -52.59
CA VAL A 186 1.41 8.84 -52.62
C VAL A 186 2.12 7.55 -53.03
N LYS A 187 1.62 6.37 -52.66
CA LYS A 187 2.19 5.07 -53.13
C LYS A 187 2.07 4.84 -54.64
N LEU A 188 1.12 5.50 -55.28
CA LEU A 188 0.98 5.47 -56.73
C LEU A 188 2.01 6.39 -57.42
N SER A 189 2.71 7.25 -56.69
CA SER A 189 3.80 8.12 -57.17
C SER A 189 5.14 7.51 -56.75
N PRO A 190 5.95 6.94 -57.66
CA PRO A 190 7.11 6.09 -57.34
C PRO A 190 8.33 6.83 -56.79
N VAL A 191 8.30 8.16 -56.67
CA VAL A 191 9.48 8.96 -56.30
C VAL A 191 9.25 9.83 -55.05
N SER A 192 10.12 9.70 -54.07
CA SER A 192 10.13 10.46 -52.84
C SER A 192 11.01 11.72 -52.94
N ASN A 193 10.76 12.81 -52.19
CA ASN A 193 11.68 13.93 -52.07
C ASN A 193 13.06 13.48 -51.58
N THR A 194 13.11 12.44 -50.76
CA THR A 194 14.36 11.80 -50.33
C THR A 194 15.14 11.23 -51.52
N ASP A 195 14.43 10.66 -52.54
CA ASP A 195 15.08 10.14 -53.74
C ASP A 195 15.62 11.26 -54.62
N VAL A 196 14.89 12.40 -54.70
CA VAL A 196 15.36 13.61 -55.40
C VAL A 196 16.62 14.15 -54.72
N ASP A 197 16.62 14.26 -53.39
CA ASP A 197 17.75 14.76 -52.60
C ASP A 197 18.96 13.81 -52.70
N GLN A 198 18.75 12.51 -52.69
CA GLN A 198 19.83 11.51 -52.92
C GLN A 198 20.42 11.61 -54.32
N MET A 199 19.58 11.76 -55.33
CA MET A 199 20.08 11.92 -56.72
C MET A 199 20.78 13.25 -56.91
N LEU A 200 20.32 14.34 -56.29
CA LEU A 200 21.00 15.63 -56.28
C LEU A 200 22.37 15.53 -55.61
N ALA A 201 22.45 14.87 -54.44
CA ALA A 201 23.72 14.67 -53.76
C ALA A 201 24.70 13.87 -54.62
N ARG A 202 24.23 12.79 -55.28
CA ARG A 202 25.05 11.99 -56.18
C ARG A 202 25.52 12.80 -57.39
N LEU A 203 24.64 13.61 -58.00
CA LEU A 203 25.00 14.50 -59.07
C LEU A 203 26.13 15.49 -58.67
N LYS A 204 26.00 16.11 -57.50
CA LYS A 204 27.05 17.01 -56.96
C LYS A 204 28.37 16.29 -56.78
N THR A 205 28.38 15.07 -56.27
CA THR A 205 29.61 14.28 -56.08
C THR A 205 30.28 13.99 -57.43
N VAL A 206 29.54 13.50 -58.43
CA VAL A 206 30.07 13.21 -59.75
C VAL A 206 30.55 14.48 -60.47
N GLN A 207 29.86 15.63 -60.26
CA GLN A 207 30.32 16.93 -60.81
C GLN A 207 31.65 17.36 -60.17
N ALA A 208 31.84 17.15 -58.87
CA ALA A 208 33.08 17.42 -58.18
C ALA A 208 34.24 16.57 -58.71
N GLU A 209 33.98 15.27 -58.93
CA GLU A 209 34.95 14.33 -59.54
C GLU A 209 35.31 14.73 -60.96
N LEU A 210 34.35 15.17 -61.75
CA LEU A 210 34.61 15.68 -63.11
C LEU A 210 35.55 16.90 -63.11
N VAL A 211 35.26 17.89 -62.21
CA VAL A 211 36.11 19.09 -62.07
C VAL A 211 37.52 18.71 -61.63
N GLU A 212 37.68 17.76 -60.75
CA GLU A 212 39.01 17.28 -60.35
C GLU A 212 39.75 16.62 -61.53
N ASN A 213 39.08 15.72 -62.25
CA ASN A 213 39.72 15.06 -63.39
C ASN A 213 40.02 16.01 -64.57
N GLN A 214 39.21 17.05 -64.78
CA GLN A 214 39.51 18.11 -65.76
C GLN A 214 40.80 18.85 -65.35
N LYS A 215 40.93 19.29 -64.12
CA LYS A 215 42.14 19.95 -63.61
C LYS A 215 43.36 19.04 -63.65
N ARG A 216 43.20 17.74 -63.40
CA ARG A 216 44.26 16.73 -63.51
C ARG A 216 44.71 16.59 -64.97
N HIS A 217 43.76 16.45 -65.87
CA HIS A 217 44.06 16.38 -67.31
C HIS A 217 44.77 17.61 -67.80
N GLU A 218 44.29 18.85 -67.52
CA GLU A 218 44.98 20.08 -67.90
C GLU A 218 46.41 20.16 -67.37
N ARG A 219 46.60 19.75 -66.12
CA ARG A 219 47.93 19.71 -65.46
C ARG A 219 48.84 18.73 -66.20
N THR A 220 48.34 17.54 -66.52
CA THR A 220 49.11 16.51 -67.26
C THR A 220 49.41 16.93 -68.66
N VAL A 221 48.50 17.59 -69.40
CA VAL A 221 48.74 18.19 -70.71
C VAL A 221 49.89 19.19 -70.66
N ASN A 222 49.94 20.06 -69.68
CA ASN A 222 51.00 21.07 -69.52
C ASN A 222 52.34 20.41 -69.11
N LEU A 223 52.34 19.35 -68.32
CA LEU A 223 53.58 18.61 -67.99
C LEU A 223 54.14 17.84 -69.18
N VAL A 224 53.31 17.28 -69.99
CA VAL A 224 53.75 16.62 -71.28
C VAL A 224 54.32 17.60 -72.25
N LYS A 225 53.76 18.85 -72.37
CA LYS A 225 54.30 19.92 -73.23
C LYS A 225 55.71 20.34 -72.85
N ILE A 226 56.05 20.29 -71.58
CA ILE A 226 57.39 20.62 -71.07
C ILE A 226 58.30 19.41 -70.86
N GLY A 227 57.85 18.20 -71.31
CA GLY A 227 58.62 16.95 -71.23
C GLY A 227 58.71 16.31 -69.81
N ALA A 228 57.90 16.76 -68.90
CA ALA A 228 57.93 16.34 -67.46
C ALA A 228 56.92 15.21 -67.15
N ALA A 229 56.10 14.71 -68.16
CA ALA A 229 55.20 13.56 -68.02
C ALA A 229 55.19 12.74 -69.32
N SER A 230 54.79 11.47 -69.24
CA SER A 230 54.76 10.57 -70.34
C SER A 230 53.45 10.69 -71.21
N ARG A 231 53.48 10.27 -72.47
CA ARG A 231 52.25 10.20 -73.29
C ARG A 231 51.24 9.22 -72.74
N GLU A 232 51.69 8.13 -72.09
CA GLU A 232 50.85 7.15 -71.46
C GLU A 232 50.05 7.74 -70.26
N GLU A 233 50.69 8.60 -69.47
CA GLU A 233 50.00 9.34 -68.34
C GLU A 233 48.92 10.29 -68.90
N LEU A 234 49.17 10.92 -70.09
CA LEU A 234 48.17 11.76 -70.68
C LEU A 234 46.99 10.94 -71.22
N GLU A 235 47.23 9.77 -71.86
CA GLU A 235 46.19 8.89 -72.30
C GLU A 235 45.31 8.37 -71.14
N MET A 236 45.91 7.98 -70.03
CA MET A 236 45.23 7.64 -68.81
C MET A 236 44.39 8.80 -68.24
N ALA A 237 44.92 10.01 -68.18
CA ALA A 237 44.19 11.19 -67.72
C ALA A 237 43.03 11.54 -68.68
N THR A 238 43.21 11.40 -69.98
CA THR A 238 42.18 11.64 -70.97
C THR A 238 41.05 10.60 -70.87
N THR A 239 41.41 9.32 -70.71
CA THR A 239 40.43 8.24 -70.53
C THR A 239 39.62 8.48 -69.25
N LYS A 240 40.28 8.84 -68.17
CA LYS A 240 39.60 9.13 -66.88
C LYS A 240 38.70 10.35 -66.96
N LEU A 241 39.09 11.41 -67.65
CA LEU A 241 38.24 12.57 -67.91
C LEU A 241 37.00 12.16 -68.73
N ARG A 242 37.15 11.40 -69.84
CA ARG A 242 36.05 10.95 -70.69
C ARG A 242 35.06 10.07 -69.92
N THR A 243 35.56 9.21 -68.99
CA THR A 243 34.70 8.39 -68.08
C THR A 243 33.92 9.28 -67.18
N SER A 244 34.58 10.28 -66.49
CA SER A 244 33.89 11.20 -65.59
C SER A 244 32.88 12.09 -66.32
N GLU A 245 33.11 12.46 -67.59
CA GLU A 245 32.12 13.17 -68.41
C GLU A 245 30.90 12.31 -68.68
N ALA A 246 31.09 11.05 -68.99
CA ALA A 246 30.00 10.10 -69.23
C ALA A 246 29.18 9.85 -67.99
N ASP A 247 29.86 9.66 -66.85
CA ASP A 247 29.22 9.45 -65.52
C ASP A 247 28.41 10.70 -65.10
N ASN A 248 28.93 11.90 -65.35
CA ASN A 248 28.21 13.13 -65.10
C ASN A 248 26.97 13.31 -65.96
N GLU A 249 27.05 12.98 -67.24
CA GLU A 249 25.89 13.02 -68.13
C GLU A 249 24.86 11.97 -67.70
N GLU A 250 25.28 10.79 -67.30
CA GLU A 250 24.38 9.78 -66.80
C GLU A 250 23.70 10.24 -65.46
N ALA A 251 24.46 10.80 -64.50
CA ALA A 251 23.94 11.33 -63.25
C ALA A 251 22.93 12.48 -63.49
N LYS A 252 23.21 13.39 -64.45
CA LYS A 252 22.28 14.45 -64.85
C LYS A 252 20.97 13.87 -65.42
N ARG A 253 21.05 12.90 -66.31
CA ARG A 253 19.86 12.26 -66.88
C ARG A 253 19.04 11.51 -65.82
N ARG A 254 19.69 10.85 -64.88
CA ARG A 254 19.00 10.18 -63.76
C ARG A 254 18.31 11.20 -62.85
N TYR A 255 19.00 12.28 -62.48
CA TYR A 255 18.41 13.35 -61.67
C TYR A 255 17.23 14.02 -62.38
N ALA A 256 17.36 14.37 -63.65
CA ALA A 256 16.29 14.98 -64.47
C ALA A 256 15.04 14.09 -64.51
N ARG A 257 15.19 12.77 -64.74
CA ARG A 257 14.07 11.82 -64.73
C ARG A 257 13.41 11.74 -63.37
N VAL A 258 14.20 11.75 -62.27
CA VAL A 258 13.65 11.66 -60.92
C VAL A 258 12.89 12.93 -60.59
N VAL A 259 13.39 14.11 -60.97
CA VAL A 259 12.70 15.40 -60.79
C VAL A 259 11.43 15.47 -61.60
N GLU A 260 11.47 15.04 -62.90
CA GLU A 260 10.29 15.03 -63.76
C GLU A 260 9.16 14.14 -63.18
N VAL A 261 9.51 12.96 -62.68
CA VAL A 261 8.54 12.07 -62.02
C VAL A 261 8.07 12.63 -60.67
N ALA A 262 8.93 13.34 -59.97
CA ALA A 262 8.56 14.02 -58.70
C ALA A 262 7.62 15.19 -58.94
N ASP A 263 7.76 15.93 -60.03
CA ASP A 263 6.94 17.10 -60.38
C ASP A 263 5.52 16.71 -60.84
N ILE A 264 5.33 15.46 -61.24
CA ILE A 264 4.00 14.99 -61.70
C ILE A 264 2.97 14.97 -60.56
N ASN A 265 3.38 14.97 -59.26
CA ASN A 265 2.44 14.95 -58.14
C ASN A 265 2.90 15.64 -56.85
N PRO A 266 3.31 16.93 -56.88
CA PRO A 266 3.73 17.66 -55.67
C PRO A 266 2.58 17.90 -54.69
N VAL A 267 1.32 17.98 -55.18
CA VAL A 267 0.10 18.22 -54.36
C VAL A 267 -0.18 17.03 -53.45
N SER A 268 -0.06 15.81 -53.95
CA SER A 268 -0.35 14.59 -53.19
C SER A 268 0.60 14.38 -52.00
N ARG A 269 1.85 14.88 -52.07
CA ARG A 269 2.83 14.77 -50.98
C ARG A 269 2.56 15.78 -49.90
N GLY A 270 2.33 17.06 -50.25
CA GLY A 270 1.95 18.08 -49.30
C GLY A 270 0.69 17.71 -48.56
N GLU A 271 -0.33 17.17 -49.29
CA GLU A 271 -1.56 16.66 -48.64
C GLU A 271 -1.29 15.48 -47.71
N PHE A 272 -0.39 14.56 -48.07
CA PHE A 272 -0.01 13.43 -47.23
C PHE A 272 0.71 13.89 -45.93
N GLU A 273 1.67 14.81 -46.05
CA GLU A 273 2.37 15.38 -44.87
C GLU A 273 1.40 16.11 -43.97
N GLN A 274 0.51 16.94 -44.52
CA GLN A 274 -0.55 17.60 -43.76
C GLN A 274 -1.49 16.61 -43.09
N ALA A 275 -1.91 15.55 -43.81
CA ALA A 275 -2.75 14.51 -43.25
C ALA A 275 -2.03 13.70 -42.14
N ALA A 276 -0.70 13.48 -42.27
CA ALA A 276 0.12 12.82 -41.25
C ALA A 276 0.19 13.66 -39.98
N VAL A 277 0.46 14.96 -40.11
CA VAL A 277 0.48 15.91 -38.99
C VAL A 277 -0.90 15.96 -38.31
N ARG A 278 -1.97 16.11 -39.13
CA ARG A 278 -3.34 16.19 -38.58
C ARG A 278 -3.74 14.93 -37.86
N ARG A 279 -3.41 13.76 -38.38
CA ARG A 279 -3.63 12.48 -37.70
C ARG A 279 -2.89 12.45 -36.36
N GLN A 280 -1.60 12.81 -36.35
CA GLN A 280 -0.79 12.82 -35.13
C GLN A 280 -1.35 13.76 -34.05
N THR A 281 -1.78 14.96 -34.47
CA THR A 281 -2.41 15.94 -33.56
C THR A 281 -3.72 15.40 -32.99
N ALA A 282 -4.61 14.91 -33.84
CA ALA A 282 -5.91 14.38 -33.42
C ALA A 282 -5.77 13.13 -32.49
N GLU A 283 -4.82 12.22 -32.79
CA GLU A 283 -4.52 11.08 -31.92
C GLU A 283 -3.95 11.51 -30.55
N SER A 284 -3.12 12.56 -30.54
CA SER A 284 -2.59 13.14 -29.28
C SER A 284 -3.68 13.78 -28.45
N GLU A 285 -4.57 14.60 -29.06
CA GLU A 285 -5.70 15.24 -28.38
C GLU A 285 -6.68 14.19 -27.82
N LEU A 286 -6.98 13.14 -28.60
CA LEU A 286 -7.79 12.01 -28.14
C LEU A 286 -7.17 11.31 -26.92
N THR A 287 -5.85 11.12 -26.95
CA THR A 287 -5.12 10.50 -25.84
C THR A 287 -5.23 11.36 -24.56
N VAL A 288 -5.07 12.67 -24.69
CA VAL A 288 -5.23 13.61 -23.56
C VAL A 288 -6.66 13.58 -23.02
N ALA A 289 -7.67 13.61 -23.91
CA ALA A 289 -9.07 13.56 -23.49
C ALA A 289 -9.41 12.22 -22.80
N ARG A 290 -8.87 11.11 -23.31
CA ARG A 290 -8.99 9.80 -22.69
C ARG A 290 -8.39 9.78 -21.27
N GLN A 291 -7.18 10.31 -21.13
CA GLN A 291 -6.51 10.38 -19.85
C GLN A 291 -7.27 11.25 -18.85
N ARG A 292 -7.85 12.36 -19.31
CA ARG A 292 -8.71 13.20 -18.46
C ARG A 292 -9.90 12.42 -17.90
N LEU A 293 -10.59 11.62 -18.73
CA LEU A 293 -11.72 10.80 -18.27
C LEU A 293 -11.30 9.78 -17.21
N ILE A 294 -10.11 9.17 -17.35
CA ILE A 294 -9.56 8.23 -16.36
C ILE A 294 -9.26 8.97 -15.05
N LEU A 295 -8.67 10.15 -15.11
CA LEU A 295 -8.40 11.00 -13.94
C LEU A 295 -9.70 11.46 -13.23
N LEU A 296 -10.81 11.63 -13.96
CA LEU A 296 -12.12 11.87 -13.40
C LEU A 296 -12.79 10.62 -12.79
N GLY A 297 -12.09 9.48 -12.76
CA GLY A 297 -12.56 8.25 -12.11
C GLY A 297 -13.33 7.29 -13.02
N ILE A 298 -13.38 7.53 -14.33
CA ILE A 298 -13.98 6.56 -15.27
C ILE A 298 -13.00 5.42 -15.54
N SER A 299 -13.46 4.19 -15.37
CA SER A 299 -12.62 3.02 -15.65
C SER A 299 -12.20 2.96 -17.15
N PRO A 300 -10.99 2.51 -17.46
CA PRO A 300 -10.52 2.38 -18.85
C PRO A 300 -11.45 1.56 -19.75
N SER A 301 -12.09 0.53 -19.21
CA SER A 301 -13.07 -0.29 -19.91
C SER A 301 -14.31 0.50 -20.31
N ARG A 302 -14.80 1.36 -19.41
CA ARG A 302 -15.96 2.23 -19.67
C ARG A 302 -15.62 3.30 -20.72
N VAL A 303 -14.42 3.89 -20.68
CA VAL A 303 -13.95 4.83 -21.70
C VAL A 303 -13.86 4.14 -23.08
N ASN A 304 -13.31 2.92 -23.18
CA ASN A 304 -13.24 2.17 -24.43
C ASN A 304 -14.61 1.83 -25.03
N ASN A 305 -15.64 1.69 -24.18
CA ASN A 305 -17.02 1.40 -24.57
C ASN A 305 -17.83 2.66 -24.91
N LEU A 306 -17.27 3.85 -24.62
CA LEU A 306 -17.90 5.13 -24.91
C LEU A 306 -17.72 5.46 -26.41
N ARG A 307 -18.66 5.01 -27.24
CA ARG A 307 -18.61 5.16 -28.71
C ARG A 307 -19.82 5.86 -29.30
N SER A 308 -20.81 6.22 -28.48
CA SER A 308 -22.00 6.93 -28.92
C SER A 308 -22.49 7.91 -27.86
N PRO A 309 -23.15 9.01 -28.25
CA PRO A 309 -23.71 9.98 -27.32
C PRO A 309 -24.70 9.38 -26.30
N SER A 310 -25.42 8.33 -26.68
CA SER A 310 -26.37 7.63 -25.81
C SER A 310 -25.73 6.94 -24.58
N LYS A 311 -24.40 6.78 -24.58
CA LYS A 311 -23.63 6.20 -23.49
C LYS A 311 -23.02 7.25 -22.54
N ILE A 312 -23.22 8.53 -22.84
CA ILE A 312 -22.81 9.61 -21.94
C ILE A 312 -23.65 9.54 -20.67
N THR A 313 -23.02 9.68 -19.53
CA THR A 313 -23.67 9.73 -18.23
C THR A 313 -23.08 10.85 -17.41
N SER A 314 -23.96 11.64 -16.79
CA SER A 314 -23.56 12.66 -15.83
C SER A 314 -23.35 12.10 -14.44
N GLU A 315 -23.65 10.82 -14.21
CA GLU A 315 -23.56 10.19 -12.89
C GLU A 315 -22.28 9.38 -12.75
N ILE A 316 -21.59 9.61 -11.64
CA ILE A 316 -20.45 8.78 -11.20
C ILE A 316 -20.73 8.23 -9.82
N SER A 317 -20.54 6.94 -9.69
CA SER A 317 -20.64 6.24 -8.41
C SER A 317 -19.30 6.28 -7.69
N LEU A 318 -19.28 6.83 -6.49
CA LEU A 318 -18.14 6.73 -5.57
C LEU A 318 -18.21 5.40 -4.85
N THR A 319 -17.10 4.73 -4.79
CA THR A 319 -16.99 3.40 -4.17
C THR A 319 -16.03 3.42 -2.99
N ALA A 320 -16.28 2.56 -2.02
CA ALA A 320 -15.36 2.35 -0.89
C ALA A 320 -14.02 1.79 -1.41
N PRO A 321 -12.88 2.43 -1.10
CA PRO A 321 -11.57 2.00 -1.60
C PRO A 321 -11.06 0.76 -0.87
N VAL A 322 -11.48 0.53 0.37
CA VAL A 322 -11.08 -0.57 1.25
C VAL A 322 -12.30 -1.21 1.92
N ILE A 323 -12.11 -2.39 2.50
CA ILE A 323 -13.09 -3.01 3.39
C ILE A 323 -12.98 -2.33 4.76
N GLY A 324 -14.09 -1.94 5.35
CA GLY A 324 -14.10 -1.30 6.66
C GLY A 324 -15.47 -0.81 7.08
N THR A 325 -15.49 0.06 8.08
CA THR A 325 -16.70 0.71 8.61
C THR A 325 -16.65 2.19 8.28
N ILE A 326 -17.76 2.79 7.92
CA ILE A 326 -17.85 4.24 7.69
C ILE A 326 -17.80 4.93 9.06
N THR A 327 -16.69 5.61 9.33
CA THR A 327 -16.44 6.30 10.62
C THR A 327 -16.73 7.80 10.55
N LYS A 328 -16.80 8.36 9.34
CA LYS A 328 -17.13 9.77 9.11
C LYS A 328 -17.96 9.91 7.82
N ARG A 329 -18.97 10.77 7.86
CA ARG A 329 -19.85 11.07 6.74
C ARG A 329 -20.21 12.57 6.77
N ASP A 330 -19.64 13.31 5.81
CA ASP A 330 -19.79 14.76 5.72
C ASP A 330 -20.71 15.18 4.56
N VAL A 331 -21.47 14.24 4.00
CA VAL A 331 -22.30 14.48 2.81
C VAL A 331 -23.73 14.00 2.98
N ASN A 332 -24.63 14.78 2.37
CA ASN A 332 -26.05 14.47 2.28
C ASN A 332 -26.54 14.59 0.83
N GLN A 333 -27.65 13.95 0.54
CA GLN A 333 -28.32 14.10 -0.75
C GLN A 333 -28.66 15.57 -1.02
N GLY A 334 -28.44 16.04 -2.26
CA GLY A 334 -28.64 17.43 -2.69
C GLY A 334 -27.48 18.38 -2.36
N MET A 335 -26.45 17.92 -1.63
CA MET A 335 -25.29 18.75 -1.31
C MET A 335 -24.39 18.93 -2.53
N VAL A 336 -23.87 20.15 -2.72
CA VAL A 336 -22.86 20.45 -3.73
C VAL A 336 -21.49 20.09 -3.19
N VAL A 337 -20.70 19.37 -3.98
CA VAL A 337 -19.33 18.97 -3.63
C VAL A 337 -18.33 19.47 -4.66
N GLU A 338 -17.15 19.82 -4.16
CA GLU A 338 -16.02 20.26 -4.96
C GLU A 338 -15.07 19.06 -5.23
N PRO A 339 -14.25 19.13 -6.30
CA PRO A 339 -13.21 18.13 -6.54
C PRO A 339 -12.22 18.05 -5.35
N ASN A 340 -11.72 16.85 -5.09
CA ASN A 340 -10.75 16.53 -4.02
C ASN A 340 -11.25 16.74 -2.58
N LYS A 341 -12.56 16.93 -2.39
CA LYS A 341 -13.16 17.01 -1.07
C LYS A 341 -13.39 15.61 -0.49
N GLU A 342 -12.99 15.41 0.77
CA GLU A 342 -13.36 14.22 1.54
C GLU A 342 -14.86 14.22 1.81
N LEU A 343 -15.54 13.15 1.44
CA LEU A 343 -16.97 12.99 1.60
C LEU A 343 -17.34 12.05 2.74
N MET A 344 -16.55 10.99 2.87
CA MET A 344 -16.70 9.95 3.87
C MET A 344 -15.32 9.42 4.25
N ARG A 345 -15.25 8.68 5.35
CA ARG A 345 -14.06 7.94 5.74
C ARG A 345 -14.41 6.52 6.06
N VAL A 346 -13.68 5.59 5.47
CA VAL A 346 -13.80 4.16 5.74
C VAL A 346 -12.58 3.73 6.54
N THR A 347 -12.82 3.11 7.69
CA THR A 347 -11.78 2.68 8.62
C THR A 347 -11.88 1.18 8.84
N ASP A 348 -10.78 0.47 8.72
CA ASP A 348 -10.70 -0.91 9.17
C ASP A 348 -10.49 -0.93 10.69
N LEU A 349 -11.53 -1.33 11.41
CA LEU A 349 -11.55 -1.39 12.87
C LEU A 349 -11.04 -2.72 13.44
N SER A 350 -10.43 -3.58 12.63
CA SER A 350 -9.82 -4.85 13.07
C SER A 350 -8.65 -4.66 14.03
N SER A 351 -7.99 -3.49 13.97
CA SER A 351 -7.05 -3.02 14.98
C SER A 351 -7.32 -1.55 15.27
N VAL A 352 -7.07 -1.16 16.51
CA VAL A 352 -7.23 0.22 16.99
C VAL A 352 -5.97 0.65 17.75
N TRP A 353 -5.80 1.95 17.89
CA TRP A 353 -4.76 2.51 18.72
C TRP A 353 -5.33 2.97 20.04
N VAL A 354 -4.58 2.73 21.09
CA VAL A 354 -4.78 3.35 22.39
C VAL A 354 -3.68 4.37 22.61
N ILE A 355 -4.06 5.62 22.72
CA ILE A 355 -3.13 6.70 23.05
C ILE A 355 -3.16 6.89 24.57
N ALA A 356 -2.16 6.34 25.23
CA ALA A 356 -2.00 6.40 26.66
C ALA A 356 -1.13 7.58 27.07
N GLN A 357 -1.50 8.24 28.18
CA GLN A 357 -0.75 9.35 28.76
C GLN A 357 0.14 8.82 29.89
N VAL A 358 1.44 8.74 29.64
CA VAL A 358 2.41 8.20 30.60
C VAL A 358 3.22 9.33 31.22
N TYR A 359 3.36 9.34 32.52
CA TYR A 359 4.15 10.34 33.24
C TYR A 359 5.64 10.25 32.90
N GLU A 360 6.30 11.39 32.83
CA GLU A 360 7.74 11.54 32.53
C GLU A 360 8.62 10.57 33.33
N LYS A 361 8.34 10.43 34.65
CA LYS A 361 9.09 9.54 35.55
C LYS A 361 9.05 8.05 35.13
N ASP A 362 8.00 7.64 34.40
CA ASP A 362 7.73 6.24 34.08
C ASP A 362 8.13 5.90 32.62
N ILE A 363 8.39 6.92 31.79
CA ILE A 363 8.74 6.72 30.36
C ILE A 363 10.00 5.88 30.19
N GLY A 364 10.99 6.07 31.09
CA GLY A 364 12.26 5.33 31.05
C GLY A 364 12.12 3.81 31.18
N LEU A 365 10.99 3.35 31.72
CA LEU A 365 10.67 1.93 31.89
C LEU A 365 10.04 1.29 30.66
N LEU A 366 9.60 2.11 29.68
CA LEU A 366 8.91 1.65 28.48
C LEU A 366 9.86 1.58 27.28
N ARG A 367 9.58 0.63 26.40
CA ARG A 367 10.26 0.48 25.11
C ARG A 367 9.22 0.19 24.02
N THR A 368 9.51 0.58 22.80
CA THR A 368 8.77 0.08 21.64
C THR A 368 8.89 -1.43 21.61
N GLY A 369 7.77 -2.13 21.42
CA GLY A 369 7.69 -3.58 21.48
C GLY A 369 7.30 -4.13 22.86
N SER A 370 7.22 -3.30 23.92
CA SER A 370 6.68 -3.74 25.22
C SER A 370 5.22 -4.17 25.09
N GLY A 371 4.84 -5.25 25.78
CA GLY A 371 3.45 -5.67 25.92
C GLY A 371 2.65 -4.65 26.69
N ALA A 372 1.40 -4.48 26.35
CA ALA A 372 0.46 -3.64 27.05
C ALA A 372 -0.88 -4.37 27.22
N SER A 373 -1.45 -4.29 28.40
CA SER A 373 -2.75 -4.85 28.70
C SER A 373 -3.74 -3.72 28.94
N VAL A 374 -4.84 -3.78 28.23
CA VAL A 374 -5.85 -2.75 28.20
C VAL A 374 -7.13 -3.28 28.84
N THR A 375 -7.67 -2.54 29.80
CA THR A 375 -8.97 -2.82 30.44
C THR A 375 -9.90 -1.63 30.30
N THR A 376 -11.19 -1.89 30.27
CA THR A 376 -12.22 -0.84 30.18
C THR A 376 -13.41 -1.21 31.07
N ASP A 377 -14.04 -0.21 31.64
CA ASP A 377 -15.24 -0.40 32.46
C ASP A 377 -16.45 -0.91 31.63
N ALA A 378 -16.42 -0.71 30.32
CA ALA A 378 -17.45 -1.24 29.43
C ALA A 378 -17.45 -2.77 29.34
N TYR A 379 -16.31 -3.43 29.59
CA TYR A 379 -16.15 -4.88 29.59
C TYR A 379 -15.38 -5.31 30.84
N PRO A 380 -16.02 -5.32 32.02
CA PRO A 380 -15.39 -5.66 33.28
C PRO A 380 -14.83 -7.09 33.24
N GLY A 381 -13.56 -7.25 33.62
CA GLY A 381 -12.89 -8.55 33.67
C GLY A 381 -12.41 -9.10 32.31
N ARG A 382 -12.58 -8.34 31.23
CA ARG A 382 -11.99 -8.68 29.93
C ARG A 382 -10.69 -7.89 29.75
N LEU A 383 -9.62 -8.62 29.43
CA LEU A 383 -8.31 -8.06 29.14
C LEU A 383 -8.07 -8.05 27.63
N PHE A 384 -7.70 -6.90 27.12
CA PHE A 384 -7.31 -6.74 25.73
C PHE A 384 -5.79 -6.57 25.66
N ARG A 385 -5.12 -7.41 24.87
CA ARG A 385 -3.67 -7.39 24.73
C ARG A 385 -3.26 -6.54 23.55
N GLY A 386 -2.24 -5.73 23.77
CA GLY A 386 -1.65 -4.88 22.74
C GLY A 386 -0.15 -4.73 22.91
N GLN A 387 0.46 -3.98 22.02
CA GLN A 387 1.89 -3.74 22.00
C GLN A 387 2.19 -2.26 21.81
N VAL A 388 3.20 -1.75 22.52
CA VAL A 388 3.70 -0.39 22.34
C VAL A 388 4.35 -0.27 20.96
N THR A 389 3.77 0.56 20.09
CA THR A 389 4.28 0.79 18.74
C THR A 389 5.02 2.11 18.58
N TYR A 390 4.74 3.08 19.48
CA TYR A 390 5.38 4.39 19.42
C TYR A 390 5.34 5.06 20.79
N ILE A 391 6.41 5.75 21.13
CA ILE A 391 6.53 6.62 22.30
C ILE A 391 6.89 8.00 21.76
N ASP A 392 6.06 9.01 22.07
CA ASP A 392 6.29 10.37 21.61
C ASP A 392 7.54 10.94 22.30
N PRO A 393 8.52 11.46 21.56
CA PRO A 393 9.69 12.10 22.13
C PRO A 393 9.36 13.44 22.82
N ASN A 394 8.18 14.02 22.55
CA ASN A 394 7.74 15.28 23.13
C ASN A 394 6.93 15.01 24.39
N ILE A 395 7.30 15.70 25.48
CA ILE A 395 6.55 15.71 26.74
C ILE A 395 5.66 16.95 26.74
N ASN A 396 4.38 16.75 27.03
CA ASN A 396 3.48 17.89 27.27
C ASN A 396 3.88 18.59 28.58
N PRO A 397 4.29 19.88 28.54
CA PRO A 397 4.79 20.58 29.73
C PRO A 397 3.72 20.86 30.75
N GLU A 398 2.45 20.93 30.38
CA GLU A 398 1.33 21.21 31.30
C GLU A 398 0.98 19.98 32.14
N THR A 399 0.92 18.80 31.48
CA THR A 399 0.53 17.54 32.14
C THR A 399 1.73 16.71 32.60
N ARG A 400 2.94 17.04 32.11
CA ARG A 400 4.18 16.25 32.31
C ARG A 400 4.02 14.80 31.88
N THR A 401 3.31 14.58 30.79
CA THR A 401 3.08 13.24 30.19
C THR A 401 3.58 13.19 28.79
N ALA A 402 4.02 12.01 28.35
CA ALA A 402 4.23 11.68 26.95
C ALA A 402 3.12 10.78 26.44
N GLN A 403 2.82 10.88 25.16
CA GLN A 403 1.89 9.99 24.51
C GLN A 403 2.58 8.68 24.13
N VAL A 404 2.00 7.58 24.56
CA VAL A 404 2.43 6.23 24.21
C VAL A 404 1.32 5.57 23.41
N ARG A 405 1.65 5.17 22.18
CA ARG A 405 0.71 4.49 21.29
C ARG A 405 0.83 3.00 21.45
N VAL A 406 -0.26 2.39 21.83
CA VAL A 406 -0.43 0.94 21.90
C VAL A 406 -1.32 0.49 20.74
N GLU A 407 -0.86 -0.45 19.95
CA GLU A 407 -1.67 -1.11 18.95
C GLU A 407 -2.38 -2.30 19.56
N LEU A 408 -3.69 -2.37 19.35
CA LEU A 408 -4.58 -3.34 19.97
C LEU A 408 -5.37 -4.05 18.86
N ASP A 409 -5.34 -5.38 18.85
CA ASP A 409 -6.19 -6.19 17.98
C ASP A 409 -7.66 -6.13 18.45
N ASN A 410 -8.57 -5.91 17.49
CA ASN A 410 -10.00 -5.74 17.75
C ASN A 410 -10.86 -6.56 16.77
N PRO A 411 -10.67 -7.88 16.69
CA PRO A 411 -11.36 -8.73 15.69
C PRO A 411 -12.88 -8.70 15.88
N ASP A 412 -13.34 -8.67 17.13
CA ASP A 412 -14.77 -8.66 17.48
C ASP A 412 -15.39 -7.26 17.40
N ARG A 413 -14.59 -6.22 17.10
CA ARG A 413 -14.99 -4.81 17.13
C ARG A 413 -15.65 -4.39 18.44
N ALA A 414 -15.28 -5.06 19.55
CA ALA A 414 -15.79 -4.77 20.88
C ALA A 414 -15.31 -3.41 21.38
N ILE A 415 -14.03 -3.11 21.17
CA ILE A 415 -13.45 -1.82 21.51
C ILE A 415 -13.90 -0.78 20.48
N LYS A 416 -14.53 0.29 20.97
CA LYS A 416 -15.04 1.38 20.12
C LYS A 416 -14.14 2.61 20.23
N LEU A 417 -14.08 3.38 19.16
CA LEU A 417 -13.36 4.64 19.14
C LEU A 417 -13.93 5.61 20.18
N GLY A 418 -13.04 6.36 20.84
CA GLY A 418 -13.41 7.29 21.90
C GLY A 418 -13.59 6.66 23.29
N MET A 419 -13.48 5.34 23.44
CA MET A 419 -13.52 4.72 24.77
C MET A 419 -12.33 5.14 25.60
N TYR A 420 -12.58 5.40 26.89
CA TYR A 420 -11.54 5.54 27.89
C TYR A 420 -11.14 4.16 28.40
N VAL A 421 -9.85 3.96 28.55
CA VAL A 421 -9.27 2.68 28.93
C VAL A 421 -8.12 2.87 29.92
N ASN A 422 -7.91 1.85 30.75
CA ASN A 422 -6.73 1.75 31.60
C ASN A 422 -5.72 0.85 30.92
N VAL A 423 -4.50 1.32 30.81
CA VAL A 423 -3.39 0.62 30.17
C VAL A 423 -2.35 0.26 31.22
N ALA A 424 -2.02 -0.99 31.30
CA ALA A 424 -0.93 -1.51 32.12
C ALA A 424 0.18 -2.00 31.19
N PHE A 425 1.38 -1.44 31.35
CA PHE A 425 2.53 -1.80 30.55
C PHE A 425 3.37 -2.87 31.27
N GLY A 426 3.71 -3.94 30.56
CA GLY A 426 4.61 -4.98 31.07
C GLY A 426 6.08 -4.56 31.01
N SER A 427 6.87 -4.99 32.00
CA SER A 427 8.32 -4.87 31.94
C SER A 427 8.90 -5.85 30.92
N MET A 428 9.94 -5.46 30.17
CA MET A 428 10.61 -6.35 29.22
C MET A 428 11.16 -7.58 29.93
N GLY A 429 10.74 -8.79 29.51
CA GLY A 429 11.28 -10.06 29.95
C GLY A 429 10.51 -10.80 31.03
N THR A 430 9.45 -10.23 31.60
CA THR A 430 8.51 -10.97 32.44
C THR A 430 7.38 -11.50 31.57
N ALA A 431 7.22 -12.83 31.52
CA ALA A 431 6.04 -13.43 30.92
C ALA A 431 4.80 -12.80 31.56
N GLU A 432 3.86 -12.30 30.74
CA GLU A 432 2.58 -11.78 31.22
C GLU A 432 1.90 -12.85 32.07
N ARG A 433 1.97 -12.72 33.38
CA ARG A 433 1.23 -13.57 34.29
C ARG A 433 -0.12 -12.92 34.50
N THR A 434 -1.12 -13.44 33.83
CA THR A 434 -2.51 -13.09 34.13
C THR A 434 -2.98 -13.87 35.36
N MET A 435 -3.76 -13.20 36.17
CA MET A 435 -4.40 -13.82 37.35
C MET A 435 -5.92 -13.78 37.18
N PRO A 436 -6.61 -14.84 37.61
CA PRO A 436 -8.06 -14.81 37.68
C PRO A 436 -8.56 -13.65 38.55
N VAL A 437 -9.66 -13.04 38.15
CA VAL A 437 -10.28 -11.91 38.88
C VAL A 437 -11.78 -12.20 39.04
N ILE A 438 -12.30 -11.98 40.26
CA ILE A 438 -13.71 -12.18 40.60
C ILE A 438 -14.29 -10.98 41.29
N PRO A 439 -15.59 -10.66 41.12
CA PRO A 439 -16.26 -9.62 41.90
C PRO A 439 -16.25 -9.95 43.41
N ALA A 440 -16.17 -8.92 44.24
CA ALA A 440 -16.17 -9.07 45.71
C ALA A 440 -17.43 -9.83 46.21
N GLY A 441 -18.57 -9.63 45.54
CA GLY A 441 -19.83 -10.32 45.87
C GLY A 441 -19.79 -11.85 45.67
N ALA A 442 -18.86 -12.38 44.87
CA ALA A 442 -18.70 -13.83 44.67
C ALA A 442 -18.01 -14.51 45.87
N VAL A 443 -17.26 -13.75 46.70
CA VAL A 443 -16.46 -14.29 47.79
C VAL A 443 -17.29 -14.42 49.04
N GLN A 444 -17.31 -15.61 49.63
CA GLN A 444 -17.94 -15.87 50.90
C GLN A 444 -16.92 -16.34 51.97
N ASP A 445 -17.21 -16.09 53.24
CA ASP A 445 -16.39 -16.57 54.34
C ASP A 445 -17.06 -17.81 54.97
N LEU A 446 -16.34 -18.92 54.99
CA LEU A 446 -16.82 -20.17 55.60
C LEU A 446 -15.78 -20.64 56.64
N GLY A 447 -16.07 -20.35 57.90
CA GLY A 447 -15.18 -20.75 59.00
C GLY A 447 -13.79 -20.17 58.93
N GLY A 448 -13.64 -18.89 58.49
CA GLY A 448 -12.35 -18.21 58.34
C GLY A 448 -11.64 -18.50 56.99
N ARG A 449 -12.21 -19.32 56.13
CA ARG A 449 -11.71 -19.61 54.77
C ARG A 449 -12.55 -18.86 53.73
N LYS A 450 -11.88 -18.24 52.78
CA LYS A 450 -12.53 -17.61 51.62
C LYS A 450 -12.89 -18.66 50.62
N VAL A 451 -14.17 -18.73 50.23
CA VAL A 451 -14.71 -19.72 49.29
C VAL A 451 -15.52 -19.03 48.21
N VAL A 452 -15.62 -19.69 47.07
CA VAL A 452 -16.49 -19.32 45.95
C VAL A 452 -17.31 -20.52 45.50
N PHE A 453 -18.47 -20.24 44.90
CA PHE A 453 -19.35 -21.24 44.35
C PHE A 453 -19.21 -21.27 42.83
N ILE A 454 -18.77 -22.40 42.26
CA ILE A 454 -18.59 -22.64 40.82
C ILE A 454 -19.77 -23.41 40.28
N ALA A 455 -20.41 -22.91 39.22
CA ALA A 455 -21.46 -23.64 38.52
C ALA A 455 -20.86 -24.81 37.73
N THR A 456 -21.40 -25.99 37.91
CA THR A 456 -21.01 -27.19 37.17
C THR A 456 -21.85 -27.33 35.86
N ASP A 457 -21.49 -28.29 35.03
CA ASP A 457 -22.27 -28.60 33.81
C ASP A 457 -23.67 -29.21 34.12
N LYS A 458 -23.87 -29.65 35.38
CA LYS A 458 -25.17 -30.12 35.83
C LYS A 458 -26.00 -28.94 36.33
N PRO A 459 -27.24 -28.79 35.91
CA PRO A 459 -28.10 -27.72 36.37
C PRO A 459 -28.30 -27.79 37.88
N ASN A 460 -28.25 -26.63 38.54
CA ASN A 460 -28.46 -26.45 39.96
C ASN A 460 -27.45 -27.14 40.91
N VAL A 461 -26.30 -27.56 40.37
CA VAL A 461 -25.17 -28.11 41.15
C VAL A 461 -24.02 -27.17 41.17
N PHE A 462 -23.59 -26.79 42.36
CA PHE A 462 -22.45 -25.85 42.54
C PHE A 462 -21.36 -26.55 43.34
N THR A 463 -20.12 -26.31 42.98
CA THR A 463 -18.93 -26.79 43.71
C THR A 463 -18.39 -25.67 44.57
N VAL A 464 -18.11 -25.95 45.83
CA VAL A 464 -17.48 -25.03 46.74
C VAL A 464 -15.98 -25.17 46.60
N LYS A 465 -15.32 -24.07 46.29
CA LYS A 465 -13.87 -24.07 46.12
C LYS A 465 -13.23 -23.02 47.03
N THR A 466 -12.24 -23.44 47.79
CA THR A 466 -11.44 -22.52 48.62
C THR A 466 -10.52 -21.71 47.73
N VAL A 467 -10.48 -20.40 47.95
CA VAL A 467 -9.65 -19.49 47.14
C VAL A 467 -8.70 -18.70 48.05
N ARG A 468 -7.51 -18.44 47.54
CA ARG A 468 -6.59 -17.50 48.12
C ARG A 468 -6.66 -16.19 47.33
N LEU A 469 -7.05 -15.13 48.01
CA LEU A 469 -7.27 -13.82 47.40
C LEU A 469 -6.04 -12.93 47.54
N GLY A 470 -5.78 -12.13 46.54
CA GLY A 470 -4.82 -11.02 46.57
C GLY A 470 -5.51 -9.67 46.84
N ALA A 471 -4.95 -8.60 46.30
CA ALA A 471 -5.48 -7.25 46.52
C ALA A 471 -6.86 -7.05 45.86
N GLU A 472 -7.70 -6.27 46.50
CA GLU A 472 -8.94 -5.77 45.96
C GLU A 472 -8.68 -4.50 45.15
N ASN A 473 -9.17 -4.48 43.91
CA ASN A 473 -9.15 -3.33 43.03
C ASN A 473 -10.53 -3.14 42.41
N ASN A 474 -11.11 -1.97 42.52
CA ASN A 474 -12.41 -1.60 41.94
C ASN A 474 -13.53 -2.63 42.22
N GLY A 475 -13.63 -3.11 43.49
CA GLY A 475 -14.66 -4.06 43.90
C GLY A 475 -14.46 -5.49 43.34
N ARG A 476 -13.24 -5.83 42.90
CA ARG A 476 -12.85 -7.17 42.44
C ARG A 476 -11.59 -7.64 43.14
N PHE A 477 -11.52 -8.92 43.47
CA PHE A 477 -10.35 -9.57 44.04
C PHE A 477 -9.55 -10.31 42.96
N THR A 478 -8.23 -10.15 42.97
CA THR A 478 -7.34 -11.08 42.29
C THR A 478 -7.32 -12.42 43.01
N VAL A 479 -7.35 -13.52 42.27
CA VAL A 479 -7.28 -14.87 42.84
C VAL A 479 -5.89 -15.43 42.61
N LEU A 480 -5.18 -15.67 43.73
CA LEU A 480 -3.81 -16.23 43.70
C LEU A 480 -3.81 -17.74 43.49
N GLU A 481 -4.81 -18.42 44.07
CA GLU A 481 -4.96 -19.89 44.00
C GLU A 481 -6.45 -20.28 44.08
N GLY A 482 -6.83 -21.34 43.39
CA GLY A 482 -8.14 -21.96 43.53
C GLY A 482 -9.10 -21.76 42.37
N LEU A 483 -8.87 -20.88 41.41
CA LEU A 483 -9.70 -20.66 40.23
C LEU A 483 -8.87 -20.54 38.98
N ASN A 484 -9.51 -20.90 37.87
CA ASN A 484 -8.96 -20.66 36.52
C ASN A 484 -9.80 -19.59 35.78
N VAL A 485 -9.15 -18.90 34.85
CA VAL A 485 -9.86 -17.98 33.95
C VAL A 485 -10.89 -18.76 33.14
N GLY A 486 -12.11 -18.25 33.10
CA GLY A 486 -13.25 -18.91 32.42
C GLY A 486 -14.12 -19.78 33.31
N ASP A 487 -13.72 -20.09 34.57
CA ASP A 487 -14.59 -20.75 35.54
C ASP A 487 -15.87 -19.92 35.72
N ARG A 488 -17.02 -20.55 35.89
CA ARG A 488 -18.32 -19.90 36.07
C ARG A 488 -18.65 -19.75 37.54
N VAL A 489 -18.46 -18.55 38.12
CA VAL A 489 -18.69 -18.28 39.55
C VAL A 489 -20.01 -17.58 39.78
N VAL A 490 -20.65 -17.89 40.90
CA VAL A 490 -21.87 -17.19 41.37
C VAL A 490 -21.49 -15.86 42.01
N THR A 491 -21.96 -14.77 41.41
CA THR A 491 -21.65 -13.39 41.88
C THR A 491 -22.77 -12.78 42.72
N GLU A 492 -24.03 -13.03 42.36
CA GLU A 492 -25.19 -12.64 43.18
C GLU A 492 -25.91 -13.89 43.72
N GLY A 493 -26.37 -13.83 44.94
CA GLY A 493 -26.98 -14.97 45.62
C GLY A 493 -26.00 -15.96 46.27
N SER A 494 -24.71 -15.74 46.20
CA SER A 494 -23.63 -16.56 46.80
C SER A 494 -23.77 -16.69 48.31
N PHE A 495 -24.31 -15.67 49.01
CA PHE A 495 -24.61 -15.70 50.43
C PHE A 495 -25.69 -16.77 50.76
N LEU A 496 -26.72 -16.95 49.92
CA LEU A 496 -27.76 -17.92 50.13
C LEU A 496 -27.26 -19.37 49.93
N LEU A 497 -26.34 -19.54 48.95
CA LEU A 497 -25.64 -20.83 48.77
C LEU A 497 -24.80 -21.20 49.98
N ARG A 498 -24.14 -20.21 50.62
CA ARG A 498 -23.44 -20.41 51.88
C ARG A 498 -24.39 -20.82 53.00
N ALA A 499 -25.54 -20.15 53.12
CA ALA A 499 -26.51 -20.47 54.14
C ALA A 499 -27.09 -21.91 53.99
N GLU A 500 -27.27 -22.38 52.75
CA GLU A 500 -27.72 -23.74 52.47
C GLU A 500 -26.64 -24.79 52.72
N LEU A 501 -25.35 -24.45 52.44
CA LEU A 501 -24.23 -25.30 52.79
C LEU A 501 -24.15 -25.55 54.29
N LEU A 502 -24.28 -24.45 55.08
CA LEU A 502 -24.24 -24.54 56.55
C LEU A 502 -25.42 -25.35 57.16
N LYS A 503 -26.56 -25.51 56.43
CA LYS A 503 -27.65 -26.37 56.85
C LYS A 503 -27.40 -27.85 56.56
N GLN A 504 -26.64 -28.11 55.44
CA GLN A 504 -26.34 -29.48 55.05
C GLN A 504 -25.16 -30.08 55.84
N ASP A 505 -24.31 -29.27 56.43
CA ASP A 505 -23.14 -29.69 57.22
C ASP A 505 -23.14 -28.90 58.57
N PRO A 506 -23.88 -29.35 59.61
CA PRO A 506 -24.05 -28.65 60.85
C PRO A 506 -22.86 -28.80 61.84
N ASN A 507 -21.66 -29.29 61.43
CA ASN A 507 -20.49 -29.42 62.28
C ASN A 507 -19.42 -28.44 61.97
#